data_688cd078fa3c534dd4460b64b0c802f4
#
_entry.id   688cd078fa3c534dd4460b64b0c802f4
#
_cell.length_a   1.000
_cell.length_b   1.000
_cell.length_c   1.000
_cell.angle_alpha   90.00
_cell.angle_beta   90.00
_cell.angle_gamma   90.00
#
_symmetry.space_group_name_H-M   'P 1'
#
loop_
_entity.id
_entity.type
_entity.pdbx_description
1 polymer ?
#
loop_
_entity_poly.entity_id
_entity_poly.type
_entity_poly.pdbx_seq_one_letter_code
_entity_poly.pdbx_strand_id
1 'polypeptide(L)'
;MAVKQIAENQVNRSSEPSDQGVRVGWLISEDDHVEFELSEGLIVVGRHPNCEISLDSVRISRMHCCIYVNSGRVYVRDLNSTNGVKINGSRIAEQMEIRDQDAVSFAHVVFKYINEESKAIHDAEKRRIEKTQMQPAALSGRKTNAKVEDKAEQIKRMFFPGGG
;
A
#
# COMPACT_ATOMS: atom_id res chain seq x y z
N MET A 1 -8.38 37.06 9.48
CA MET A 1 -7.71 36.42 10.62
C MET A 1 -7.95 34.92 10.73
N ALA A 2 -8.92 34.37 10.04
CA ALA A 2 -9.16 32.91 10.04
C ALA A 2 -8.15 32.07 9.22
N VAL A 3 -7.40 32.68 8.32
CA VAL A 3 -6.47 31.98 7.41
C VAL A 3 -5.16 31.57 8.10
N LYS A 4 -4.78 32.25 9.18
CA LYS A 4 -3.55 31.92 9.93
C LYS A 4 -3.68 30.69 10.83
N GLN A 5 -4.87 30.38 11.31
CA GLN A 5 -5.09 29.23 12.19
C GLN A 5 -5.12 27.88 11.43
N ILE A 6 -5.45 27.91 10.14
CA ILE A 6 -5.48 26.68 9.31
C ILE A 6 -4.07 26.24 8.95
N ALA A 7 -3.14 27.17 8.77
CA ALA A 7 -1.76 26.86 8.44
C ALA A 7 -0.94 26.29 9.62
N GLU A 8 -1.25 26.69 10.84
CA GLU A 8 -0.56 26.18 12.03
C GLU A 8 -0.98 24.76 12.43
N ASN A 9 -2.20 24.36 12.09
CA ASN A 9 -2.67 22.98 12.35
C ASN A 9 -2.12 21.93 11.35
N GLN A 10 -1.59 22.35 10.23
CA GLN A 10 -1.02 21.41 9.25
C GLN A 10 0.45 21.06 9.50
N VAL A 11 1.17 21.90 10.22
CA VAL A 11 2.60 21.68 10.50
C VAL A 11 2.84 20.67 11.64
N ASN A 12 1.83 20.43 12.47
CA ASN A 12 1.96 19.57 13.64
C ASN A 12 1.53 18.11 13.41
N ARG A 13 1.20 17.73 12.16
CA ARG A 13 0.81 16.36 11.83
C ARG A 13 1.95 15.39 11.52
N SER A 14 3.19 15.88 11.52
CA SER A 14 4.35 15.05 11.12
C SER A 14 5.10 14.37 12.25
N SER A 15 4.65 14.45 13.50
CA SER A 15 5.45 13.95 14.62
C SER A 15 4.69 13.28 15.77
N GLU A 16 3.39 12.98 15.63
CA GLU A 16 2.71 12.23 16.69
C GLU A 16 1.92 11.04 16.13
N PRO A 17 2.19 9.81 16.59
CA PRO A 17 1.42 8.62 16.21
C PRO A 17 0.11 8.50 17.00
N SER A 18 -0.55 9.61 17.32
CA SER A 18 -1.72 9.64 18.21
C SER A 18 -3.06 9.83 17.51
N ASP A 19 -3.09 9.97 16.19
CA ASP A 19 -4.35 9.81 15.46
C ASP A 19 -4.49 8.34 15.04
N GLN A 20 -4.85 7.51 15.98
CA GLN A 20 -5.29 6.15 15.72
C GLN A 20 -6.66 6.20 15.03
N GLY A 21 -6.65 6.67 13.78
CA GLY A 21 -7.77 6.43 12.90
C GLY A 21 -8.11 4.95 12.94
N VAL A 22 -9.37 4.62 13.02
CA VAL A 22 -9.81 3.21 13.01
C VAL A 22 -9.22 2.54 11.78
N ARG A 23 -8.29 1.63 11.99
CA ARG A 23 -7.70 0.84 10.93
C ARG A 23 -8.77 -0.06 10.34
N VAL A 24 -8.80 -0.16 9.05
CA VAL A 24 -9.81 -0.94 8.34
C VAL A 24 -9.20 -2.07 7.54
N GLY A 25 -7.95 -1.90 7.12
CA GLY A 25 -7.27 -2.93 6.36
C GLY A 25 -5.95 -2.45 5.77
N TRP A 26 -5.42 -3.24 4.87
CA TRP A 26 -4.13 -3.01 4.21
C TRP A 26 -4.21 -3.30 2.72
N LEU A 27 -3.44 -2.55 1.96
CA LEU A 27 -3.07 -2.92 0.60
C LEU A 27 -1.69 -3.56 0.64
N ILE A 28 -1.61 -4.81 0.25
CA ILE A 28 -0.37 -5.59 0.26
C ILE A 28 0.03 -5.89 -1.18
N SER A 29 1.29 -5.63 -1.54
CA SER A 29 1.80 -5.98 -2.86
C SER A 29 1.82 -7.50 -3.08
N GLU A 30 1.77 -7.95 -4.33
CA GLU A 30 1.77 -9.40 -4.68
C GLU A 30 2.97 -10.17 -4.12
N ASP A 31 4.08 -9.48 -3.90
CA ASP A 31 5.30 -10.06 -3.35
C ASP A 31 5.43 -9.90 -1.83
N ASP A 32 4.38 -9.42 -1.15
CA ASP A 32 4.30 -9.19 0.29
C ASP A 32 5.39 -8.27 0.88
N HIS A 33 6.02 -7.46 0.03
CA HIS A 33 7.12 -6.60 0.47
C HIS A 33 6.68 -5.17 0.78
N VAL A 34 5.56 -4.73 0.21
CA VAL A 34 5.02 -3.39 0.42
C VAL A 34 3.62 -3.48 0.97
N GLU A 35 3.42 -2.88 2.12
CA GLU A 35 2.13 -2.83 2.80
C GLU A 35 1.75 -1.37 3.08
N PHE A 36 0.54 -0.99 2.72
CA PHE A 36 -0.04 0.30 3.07
C PHE A 36 -1.25 0.11 3.96
N GLU A 37 -1.20 0.69 5.13
CA GLU A 37 -2.31 0.69 6.07
C GLU A 37 -3.40 1.65 5.60
N LEU A 38 -4.65 1.21 5.66
CA LEU A 38 -5.82 2.02 5.35
C LEU A 38 -6.58 2.34 6.64
N SER A 39 -6.66 3.61 6.95
CA SER A 39 -7.45 4.15 8.06
C SER A 39 -8.61 5.00 7.55
N GLU A 40 -9.58 5.29 8.44
CA GLU A 40 -10.72 6.14 8.08
C GLU A 40 -10.29 7.49 7.50
N GLY A 41 -10.96 7.93 6.46
CA GLY A 41 -10.73 9.16 5.75
C GLY A 41 -10.47 9.00 4.27
N LEU A 42 -9.84 10.01 3.68
CA LEU A 42 -9.50 10.06 2.26
C LEU A 42 -7.99 9.85 2.10
N ILE A 43 -7.62 8.89 1.29
CA ILE A 43 -6.24 8.55 0.95
C ILE A 43 -6.06 8.75 -0.55
N VAL A 44 -5.14 9.59 -0.96
CA VAL A 44 -4.81 9.81 -2.37
C VAL A 44 -3.65 8.91 -2.76
N VAL A 45 -3.83 8.19 -3.86
CA VAL A 45 -2.81 7.33 -4.46
C VAL A 45 -2.33 7.96 -5.76
N GLY A 46 -1.04 8.06 -5.95
CA GLY A 46 -0.48 8.62 -7.17
C GLY A 46 1.03 8.65 -7.19
N ARG A 47 1.59 9.19 -8.27
CA ARG A 47 3.05 9.35 -8.40
C ARG A 47 3.60 10.57 -7.68
N HIS A 48 2.73 11.55 -7.36
CA HIS A 48 3.19 12.75 -6.69
C HIS A 48 3.64 12.45 -5.26
N PRO A 49 4.79 12.97 -4.81
CA PRO A 49 5.32 12.67 -3.47
C PRO A 49 4.43 13.15 -2.32
N ASN A 50 3.49 14.07 -2.56
CA ASN A 50 2.52 14.52 -1.56
C ASN A 50 1.27 13.63 -1.47
N CYS A 51 1.18 12.57 -2.26
CA CYS A 51 0.13 11.57 -2.08
C CYS A 51 0.40 10.76 -0.81
N GLU A 52 -0.65 10.39 -0.09
CA GLU A 52 -0.53 9.52 1.09
C GLU A 52 0.08 8.16 0.72
N ILE A 53 -0.30 7.64 -0.45
CA ILE A 53 0.35 6.48 -1.06
C ILE A 53 1.04 6.95 -2.34
N SER A 54 2.35 7.17 -2.25
CA SER A 54 3.16 7.58 -3.39
C SER A 54 3.80 6.37 -4.06
N LEU A 55 3.45 6.16 -5.33
CA LEU A 55 3.97 5.07 -6.15
C LEU A 55 4.78 5.65 -7.31
N ASP A 56 6.10 5.54 -7.24
CA ASP A 56 6.98 6.09 -8.26
C ASP A 56 7.04 5.21 -9.51
N SER A 57 6.09 5.44 -10.39
CA SER A 57 6.03 4.81 -11.69
C SER A 57 5.52 5.78 -12.74
N VAL A 58 6.17 5.84 -13.88
CA VAL A 58 5.76 6.68 -15.01
C VAL A 58 4.37 6.34 -15.56
N ARG A 59 3.89 5.13 -15.30
CA ARG A 59 2.54 4.68 -15.69
C ARG A 59 1.45 5.10 -14.72
N ILE A 60 1.83 5.59 -13.54
CA ILE A 60 0.90 6.10 -12.54
C ILE A 60 0.78 7.61 -12.69
N SER A 61 -0.44 8.11 -12.74
CA SER A 61 -0.72 9.54 -12.81
C SER A 61 -0.30 10.24 -11.51
N ARG A 62 -0.02 11.53 -11.56
CA ARG A 62 0.36 12.32 -10.37
C ARG A 62 -0.65 12.18 -9.24
N MET A 63 -1.94 12.28 -9.56
CA MET A 63 -3.07 11.87 -8.74
C MET A 63 -3.81 10.80 -9.52
N HIS A 64 -3.69 9.55 -9.13
CA HIS A 64 -4.20 8.41 -9.90
C HIS A 64 -5.60 8.02 -9.48
N CYS A 65 -5.79 7.83 -8.19
CA CYS A 65 -7.08 7.51 -7.60
C CYS A 65 -7.14 7.99 -6.16
N CYS A 66 -8.33 7.95 -5.60
CA CYS A 66 -8.53 8.12 -4.17
C CYS A 66 -9.18 6.87 -3.58
N ILE A 67 -8.78 6.55 -2.37
CA ILE A 67 -9.39 5.53 -1.52
C ILE A 67 -10.13 6.27 -0.42
N TYR A 68 -11.40 6.00 -0.29
CA TYR A 68 -12.24 6.55 0.76
C TYR A 68 -12.66 5.46 1.73
N VAL A 69 -12.30 5.63 2.98
CA VAL A 69 -12.62 4.71 4.05
C VAL A 69 -13.66 5.35 4.97
N ASN A 70 -14.79 4.71 5.13
CA ASN A 70 -15.87 5.19 5.97
C ASN A 70 -16.62 4.02 6.63
N SER A 71 -16.72 4.05 7.94
CA SER A 71 -17.45 3.07 8.74
C SER A 71 -17.06 1.62 8.43
N GLY A 72 -15.76 1.37 8.30
CA GLY A 72 -15.21 0.05 8.01
C GLY A 72 -15.35 -0.42 6.56
N ARG A 73 -15.86 0.43 5.67
CA ARG A 73 -15.96 0.14 4.23
C ARG A 73 -14.94 0.93 3.45
N VAL A 74 -14.38 0.30 2.44
CA VAL A 74 -13.33 0.88 1.60
C VAL A 74 -13.84 1.02 0.18
N TYR A 75 -13.75 2.24 -0.33
CA TYR A 75 -14.16 2.59 -1.69
C TYR A 75 -12.97 3.12 -2.47
N VAL A 76 -12.83 2.70 -3.70
CA VAL A 76 -11.80 3.20 -4.63
C VAL A 76 -12.46 3.96 -5.76
N ARG A 77 -11.95 5.14 -6.09
CA ARG A 77 -12.40 5.97 -7.20
C ARG A 77 -11.22 6.40 -8.06
N ASP A 78 -11.31 6.13 -9.35
CA ASP A 78 -10.34 6.63 -10.33
C ASP A 78 -10.49 8.15 -10.53
N LEU A 79 -9.36 8.87 -10.52
CA LEU A 79 -9.31 10.32 -10.73
C LEU A 79 -8.95 10.69 -12.17
N ASN A 80 -9.59 10.04 -13.14
CA ASN A 80 -9.26 10.19 -14.57
C ASN A 80 -7.79 9.86 -14.88
N SER A 81 -7.30 8.80 -14.29
CA SER A 81 -5.94 8.36 -14.52
C SER A 81 -5.73 7.87 -15.97
N THR A 82 -4.53 8.03 -16.48
CA THR A 82 -4.19 7.65 -17.87
C THR A 82 -4.36 6.14 -18.09
N ASN A 83 -3.93 5.31 -17.15
CA ASN A 83 -3.94 3.86 -17.29
C ASN A 83 -5.09 3.17 -16.53
N GLY A 84 -5.83 3.91 -15.73
CA GLY A 84 -7.00 3.44 -15.01
C GLY A 84 -6.69 2.61 -13.77
N VAL A 85 -7.76 2.36 -13.02
CA VAL A 85 -7.79 1.48 -11.85
C VAL A 85 -8.60 0.23 -12.20
N LYS A 86 -8.13 -0.92 -11.77
CA LYS A 86 -8.84 -2.19 -11.94
C LYS A 86 -9.07 -2.85 -10.58
N ILE A 87 -10.23 -3.47 -10.44
CA ILE A 87 -10.55 -4.32 -9.30
C ILE A 87 -10.85 -5.72 -9.85
N ASN A 88 -10.10 -6.71 -9.38
CA ASN A 88 -10.18 -8.09 -9.87
C ASN A 88 -10.03 -8.20 -11.41
N GLY A 89 -9.17 -7.38 -11.98
CA GLY A 89 -8.91 -7.33 -13.42
C GLY A 89 -9.89 -6.48 -14.24
N SER A 90 -11.02 -6.05 -13.67
CA SER A 90 -12.01 -5.22 -14.33
C SER A 90 -11.76 -3.74 -14.06
N ARG A 91 -11.69 -2.93 -15.13
CA ARG A 91 -11.52 -1.48 -15.00
C ARG A 91 -12.77 -0.86 -14.37
N ILE A 92 -12.57 -0.02 -13.36
CA ILE A 92 -13.67 0.72 -12.75
C ILE A 92 -13.92 2.02 -13.54
N ALA A 93 -15.18 2.38 -13.71
CA ALA A 93 -15.59 3.64 -14.36
C ALA A 93 -15.83 4.74 -13.33
N GLU A 94 -16.34 4.36 -12.17
CA GLU A 94 -16.72 5.25 -11.09
C GLU A 94 -16.13 4.74 -9.76
N GLN A 95 -16.75 5.12 -8.68
CA GLN A 95 -16.41 4.61 -7.35
C GLN A 95 -16.88 3.16 -7.20
N MET A 96 -16.02 2.32 -6.65
CA MET A 96 -16.33 0.92 -6.37
C MET A 96 -15.90 0.54 -4.96
N GLU A 97 -16.76 -0.17 -4.24
CA GLU A 97 -16.41 -0.77 -2.94
C GLU A 97 -15.50 -1.96 -3.16
N ILE A 98 -14.42 -2.04 -2.39
CA ILE A 98 -13.54 -3.20 -2.36
C ILE A 98 -13.79 -4.01 -1.10
N ARG A 99 -13.64 -5.32 -1.24
CA ARG A 99 -13.84 -6.30 -0.17
C ARG A 99 -12.56 -7.04 0.13
N ASP A 100 -12.55 -7.69 1.26
CA ASP A 100 -11.43 -8.55 1.65
C ASP A 100 -11.02 -9.51 0.54
N GLN A 101 -9.72 -9.61 0.29
CA GLN A 101 -9.06 -10.38 -0.75
C GLN A 101 -9.19 -9.82 -2.18
N ASP A 102 -9.85 -8.69 -2.40
CA ASP A 102 -9.92 -8.09 -3.74
C ASP A 102 -8.54 -7.62 -4.21
N ALA A 103 -8.25 -7.89 -5.48
CA ALA A 103 -7.07 -7.39 -6.15
C ALA A 103 -7.33 -5.99 -6.72
N VAL A 104 -6.58 -5.02 -6.27
CA VAL A 104 -6.66 -3.62 -6.73
C VAL A 104 -5.41 -3.27 -7.52
N SER A 105 -5.58 -2.89 -8.77
CA SER A 105 -4.47 -2.53 -9.66
C SER A 105 -4.49 -1.05 -9.99
N PHE A 106 -3.39 -0.39 -9.71
CA PHE A 106 -3.13 0.99 -10.14
C PHE A 106 -2.19 0.93 -11.34
N ALA A 107 -2.73 1.12 -12.54
CA ALA A 107 -2.02 0.86 -13.80
C ALA A 107 -1.53 -0.62 -13.88
N HIS A 108 -0.23 -0.84 -13.70
CA HIS A 108 0.39 -2.17 -13.73
C HIS A 108 0.77 -2.71 -12.33
N VAL A 109 0.61 -1.89 -11.31
CA VAL A 109 0.96 -2.28 -9.93
C VAL A 109 -0.26 -2.89 -9.27
N VAL A 110 -0.14 -4.10 -8.77
CA VAL A 110 -1.22 -4.88 -8.18
C VAL A 110 -1.02 -4.99 -6.67
N PHE A 111 -2.07 -4.70 -5.94
CA PHE A 111 -2.16 -4.90 -4.51
C PHE A 111 -3.36 -5.78 -4.19
N LYS A 112 -3.26 -6.51 -3.12
CA LYS A 112 -4.38 -7.21 -2.50
C LYS A 112 -4.89 -6.40 -1.32
N TYR A 113 -6.19 -6.16 -1.27
CA TYR A 113 -6.82 -5.59 -0.08
C TYR A 113 -7.09 -6.69 0.94
N ILE A 114 -6.65 -6.49 2.16
CA ILE A 114 -6.86 -7.41 3.28
C ILE A 114 -7.41 -6.62 4.45
N ASN A 115 -8.53 -7.07 5.01
CA ASN A 115 -9.12 -6.48 6.21
C ASN A 115 -8.32 -6.88 7.47
N GLU A 116 -8.67 -6.31 8.62
CA GLU A 116 -7.95 -6.54 9.87
C GLU A 116 -7.97 -8.02 10.32
N GLU A 117 -9.09 -8.70 10.13
CA GLU A 117 -9.24 -10.11 10.48
C GLU A 117 -8.34 -11.00 9.60
N SER A 118 -8.38 -10.81 8.30
CA SER A 118 -7.54 -11.55 7.34
C SER A 118 -6.06 -11.21 7.46
N LYS A 119 -5.72 -10.00 7.91
CA LYS A 119 -4.33 -9.59 8.15
C LYS A 119 -3.67 -10.42 9.25
N ALA A 120 -4.38 -10.70 10.32
CA ALA A 120 -3.88 -11.53 11.40
C ALA A 120 -3.53 -12.95 10.92
N ILE A 121 -4.35 -13.52 10.03
CA ILE A 121 -4.11 -14.83 9.40
C ILE A 121 -2.90 -14.77 8.46
N HIS A 122 -2.83 -13.75 7.62
CA HIS A 122 -1.74 -13.53 6.68
C HIS A 122 -0.38 -13.41 7.39
N ASP A 123 -0.31 -12.63 8.45
CA ASP A 123 0.91 -12.45 9.25
C ASP A 123 1.32 -13.73 9.98
N ALA A 124 0.35 -14.51 10.43
CA ALA A 124 0.62 -15.81 11.05
C ALA A 124 1.20 -16.81 10.03
N GLU A 125 0.67 -16.85 8.82
CA GLU A 125 1.20 -17.67 7.73
C GLU A 125 2.61 -17.22 7.31
N LYS A 126 2.83 -15.92 7.15
CA LYS A 126 4.14 -15.35 6.83
C LYS A 126 5.20 -15.76 7.86
N ARG A 127 4.91 -15.62 9.15
CA ARG A 127 5.79 -16.06 10.24
C ARG A 127 6.05 -17.57 10.22
N ARG A 128 5.07 -18.36 9.82
CA ARG A 128 5.19 -19.82 9.72
C ARG A 128 6.13 -20.24 8.61
N ILE A 129 6.03 -19.58 7.46
CA ILE A 129 6.90 -19.80 6.30
C ILE A 129 8.34 -19.38 6.61
N GLU A 130 8.55 -18.22 7.23
CA GLU A 130 9.86 -17.75 7.64
C GLU A 130 10.55 -18.69 8.63
N LYS A 131 9.82 -19.23 9.60
CA LYS A 131 10.34 -20.25 10.54
C LYS A 131 10.71 -21.55 9.85
N THR A 132 9.98 -21.96 8.82
CA THR A 132 10.27 -23.20 8.08
C THR A 132 11.50 -23.04 7.20
N GLN A 133 11.76 -21.85 6.67
CA GLN A 133 12.97 -21.57 5.90
C GLN A 133 14.24 -21.40 6.76
N MET A 134 14.11 -21.14 8.04
CA MET A 134 15.26 -20.98 8.95
C MET A 134 15.82 -22.30 9.49
N GLN A 135 15.11 -23.42 9.43
CA GLN A 135 15.54 -24.66 10.06
C GLN A 135 16.56 -25.52 9.28
N PRO A 136 16.56 -25.62 7.97
CA PRO A 136 17.54 -26.44 7.28
C PRO A 136 18.78 -25.71 6.77
N ALA A 137 18.87 -24.43 6.98
CA ALA A 137 19.94 -23.59 6.41
C ALA A 137 21.35 -23.88 6.97
N ALA A 138 21.47 -24.66 8.05
CA ALA A 138 22.77 -24.98 8.64
C ALA A 138 23.66 -25.89 7.78
N LEU A 139 23.14 -26.53 6.76
CA LEU A 139 23.86 -27.58 6.02
C LEU A 139 24.19 -27.31 4.55
N SER A 140 23.61 -26.26 3.91
CA SER A 140 23.87 -26.02 2.49
C SER A 140 23.75 -24.57 2.02
N GLY A 141 23.73 -23.61 2.89
CA GLY A 141 23.15 -22.31 2.68
C GLY A 141 24.05 -21.18 2.20
N ARG A 142 25.14 -21.40 1.53
CA ARG A 142 26.04 -20.26 1.21
C ARG A 142 25.72 -19.44 -0.04
N LYS A 143 24.75 -19.83 -0.87
CA LYS A 143 24.62 -19.21 -2.21
C LYS A 143 23.25 -18.66 -2.56
N THR A 144 22.24 -18.80 -1.74
CA THR A 144 20.88 -18.40 -2.09
C THR A 144 20.43 -17.05 -1.52
N ASN A 145 21.07 -16.53 -0.48
CA ASN A 145 20.63 -15.30 0.17
C ASN A 145 20.94 -14.02 -0.63
N ALA A 146 21.99 -14.02 -1.45
CA ALA A 146 22.36 -12.85 -2.25
C ALA A 146 21.31 -12.50 -3.34
N LYS A 147 20.63 -13.48 -3.89
CA LYS A 147 19.61 -13.25 -4.94
C LYS A 147 18.27 -12.73 -4.43
N VAL A 148 17.92 -13.06 -3.21
CA VAL A 148 16.65 -12.65 -2.61
C VAL A 148 16.75 -11.21 -2.09
N GLU A 149 17.87 -10.85 -1.49
CA GLU A 149 18.13 -9.47 -1.04
C GLU A 149 18.22 -8.49 -2.21
N ASP A 150 18.84 -8.90 -3.31
CA ASP A 150 18.96 -8.08 -4.52
C ASP A 150 17.59 -7.80 -5.16
N LYS A 151 16.69 -8.77 -5.13
CA LYS A 151 15.33 -8.62 -5.66
C LYS A 151 14.47 -7.71 -4.77
N ALA A 152 14.62 -7.80 -3.46
CA ALA A 152 13.92 -6.92 -2.51
C ALA A 152 14.42 -5.47 -2.60
N GLU A 153 15.72 -5.26 -2.78
CA GLU A 153 16.29 -3.93 -3.03
C GLU A 153 15.90 -3.37 -4.39
N GLN A 154 15.82 -4.19 -5.40
CA GLN A 154 15.36 -3.81 -6.74
C GLN A 154 13.90 -3.34 -6.72
N ILE A 155 13.05 -4.00 -5.97
CA ILE A 155 11.65 -3.61 -5.77
C ILE A 155 11.57 -2.33 -4.93
N LYS A 156 12.35 -2.19 -3.86
CA LYS A 156 12.45 -0.94 -3.10
C LYS A 156 12.89 0.23 -3.97
N ARG A 157 13.84 0.02 -4.88
CA ARG A 157 14.27 1.03 -5.85
C ARG A 157 13.20 1.37 -6.89
N MET A 158 12.38 0.41 -7.29
CA MET A 158 11.24 0.67 -8.17
C MET A 158 10.13 1.47 -7.50
N PHE A 159 9.92 1.27 -6.20
CA PHE A 159 8.86 1.95 -5.44
C PHE A 159 9.35 3.19 -4.70
N PHE A 160 10.63 3.26 -4.34
CA PHE A 160 11.23 4.36 -3.56
C PHE A 160 12.62 4.73 -4.09
N PRO A 161 12.75 5.38 -5.26
CA PRO A 161 14.06 5.70 -5.84
C PRO A 161 14.83 6.81 -5.11
N GLY A 162 14.36 7.29 -3.98
CA GLY A 162 14.97 8.38 -3.22
C GLY A 162 15.47 7.99 -1.83
N GLY A 163 15.44 6.73 -1.48
CA GLY A 163 15.93 6.23 -0.20
C GLY A 163 17.43 5.90 -0.25
N GLY A 164 18.24 6.92 -0.42
CA GLY A 164 19.69 6.79 -0.27
C GLY A 164 20.12 7.10 1.15
#